data_00c172246fd7b0bbde5225b57a279988
#
_entry.id   00c172246fd7b0bbde5225b57a279988
#
_cell.length_a   1.000
_cell.length_b   1.000
_cell.length_c   1.000
_cell.angle_alpha   90.00
_cell.angle_beta   90.00
_cell.angle_gamma   90.00
#
_symmetry.space_group_name_H-M   'P 1'
#
loop_
_entity.id
_entity.type
_entity.pdbx_description
1 polymer ?
#
loop_
_entity_poly.entity_id
_entity_poly.type
_entity_poly.pdbx_seq_one_letter_code
_entity_poly.pdbx_strand_id
1 'polypeptide(L)'
;MALLSDNQYLEFLNQGFLTIQPSTLSESDHDTLYQRAFDLYQQNAKLKSPKAHLELLGDNLRSLVPEIDKILNDSAVDDAIRSILGDHYILHPHHYVHKSLKVDQVFHQDGNLPWNERGHYRSHRPDWLMLFYYPQNVDSTNGPTEIVRSTQYWTKNFETKEGWHSNDSLDRDFQDVMSSDDLSLRDRRQQKALDSLGVPDLKRDFIHVPKGSVVIGNYDLIHRGSRKLPGSAPRFMYKFYFARSQEPTSPSWAHSQQPNLTQVRSEIRPVIKQIWEWSLGRKAEEALNDAATVIEQLNSGAEHHIVEAAYRLGMWRDPRAVTALLKGLRSESEATRRASAYGLRIQGKAATHGIVTALLKGSAQIRRVAAYALGTTENAGSKEALDVLVACIEKDPDDLARSNAAYSIGHIARSDDCDSLRIAEFLIDRLQPGIEPHNTDVAGLSRSTVRQSLGYALTLLISNHDLPDELMDRISVLATADDDRYVSGMLLQGLMHTTRATPMLTLLKGLEKQRWWLTP
;
A
#
# COMPACT_ATOMS: atom_id res chain seq x y z
N MET A 1 -23.18 11.80 -7.91
CA MET A 1 -22.48 11.07 -8.99
C MET A 1 -22.47 9.60 -8.66
N ALA A 2 -22.14 8.74 -9.59
CA ALA A 2 -22.33 7.30 -9.39
C ALA A 2 -21.01 6.66 -8.95
N LEU A 3 -21.09 5.78 -7.94
CA LEU A 3 -20.03 4.84 -7.60
C LEU A 3 -19.59 4.04 -8.85
N LEU A 4 -18.41 3.47 -8.84
CA LEU A 4 -17.92 2.62 -9.94
C LEU A 4 -18.93 1.50 -10.24
N SER A 5 -19.10 1.17 -11.51
CA SER A 5 -19.85 -0.01 -11.93
C SER A 5 -19.03 -1.29 -11.74
N ASP A 6 -19.70 -2.47 -11.81
CA ASP A 6 -19.01 -3.77 -11.78
C ASP A 6 -17.87 -3.87 -12.82
N ASN A 7 -18.09 -3.35 -14.03
CA ASN A 7 -17.07 -3.37 -15.08
C ASN A 7 -15.86 -2.49 -14.74
N GLN A 8 -16.07 -1.30 -14.19
CA GLN A 8 -14.99 -0.40 -13.79
C GLN A 8 -14.21 -0.98 -12.59
N TYR A 9 -14.91 -1.56 -11.61
CA TYR A 9 -14.25 -2.21 -10.49
C TYR A 9 -13.44 -3.43 -10.94
N LEU A 10 -13.98 -4.27 -11.85
CA LEU A 10 -13.25 -5.38 -12.46
C LEU A 10 -12.05 -4.90 -13.28
N GLU A 11 -12.21 -3.80 -14.03
CA GLU A 11 -11.13 -3.18 -14.79
C GLU A 11 -10.00 -2.74 -13.86
N PHE A 12 -10.31 -2.08 -12.74
CA PHE A 12 -9.32 -1.73 -11.72
C PHE A 12 -8.59 -2.96 -11.18
N LEU A 13 -9.31 -4.02 -10.82
CA LEU A 13 -8.68 -5.26 -10.35
C LEU A 13 -7.82 -5.92 -11.42
N ASN A 14 -8.26 -5.91 -12.68
CA ASN A 14 -7.54 -6.55 -13.78
C ASN A 14 -6.31 -5.75 -14.23
N GLN A 15 -6.45 -4.43 -14.38
CA GLN A 15 -5.38 -3.59 -14.94
C GLN A 15 -4.50 -2.94 -13.87
N GLY A 16 -5.04 -2.74 -12.67
CA GLY A 16 -4.38 -2.09 -11.55
C GLY A 16 -4.58 -0.58 -11.48
N PHE A 17 -5.33 0.04 -12.40
CA PHE A 17 -5.60 1.48 -12.39
C PHE A 17 -6.88 1.86 -13.12
N LEU A 18 -7.37 3.07 -12.82
CA LEU A 18 -8.48 3.75 -13.54
C LEU A 18 -8.15 5.22 -13.74
N THR A 19 -8.72 5.82 -14.78
CA THR A 19 -8.67 7.26 -15.03
C THR A 19 -10.03 7.89 -14.74
N ILE A 20 -10.03 8.94 -13.93
CA ILE A 20 -11.21 9.69 -13.50
C ILE A 20 -11.06 11.15 -13.95
N GLN A 21 -12.16 11.75 -14.41
CA GLN A 21 -12.24 13.18 -14.64
C GLN A 21 -12.95 13.82 -13.44
N PRO A 22 -12.28 14.70 -12.67
CA PRO A 22 -12.93 15.51 -11.66
C PRO A 22 -14.08 16.32 -12.25
N SER A 23 -15.12 16.51 -11.48
CA SER A 23 -16.37 17.08 -11.96
C SER A 23 -16.61 18.52 -11.52
N THR A 24 -15.87 18.99 -10.51
CA THR A 24 -16.11 20.29 -9.85
C THR A 24 -15.03 21.33 -10.11
N LEU A 25 -13.92 20.96 -10.75
CA LEU A 25 -12.81 21.85 -11.02
C LEU A 25 -12.96 22.56 -12.36
N SER A 26 -12.63 23.85 -12.38
CA SER A 26 -12.56 24.67 -13.59
C SER A 26 -11.18 24.57 -14.26
N GLU A 27 -11.10 24.99 -15.53
CA GLU A 27 -9.82 25.12 -16.25
C GLU A 27 -8.82 25.99 -15.49
N SER A 28 -9.29 27.08 -14.86
CA SER A 28 -8.42 27.99 -14.08
C SER A 28 -7.90 27.36 -12.79
N ASP A 29 -8.64 26.41 -12.19
CA ASP A 29 -8.15 25.65 -11.03
C ASP A 29 -6.95 24.77 -11.43
N HIS A 30 -7.03 24.12 -12.58
CA HIS A 30 -5.94 23.30 -13.10
C HIS A 30 -4.71 24.14 -13.45
N ASP A 31 -4.87 25.33 -14.05
CA ASP A 31 -3.78 26.25 -14.34
C ASP A 31 -3.13 26.78 -13.06
N THR A 32 -3.93 27.08 -12.05
CA THR A 32 -3.42 27.48 -10.72
C THR A 32 -2.56 26.38 -10.11
N LEU A 33 -3.04 25.13 -10.11
CA LEU A 33 -2.31 23.99 -9.56
C LEU A 33 -1.01 23.70 -10.35
N TYR A 34 -1.04 23.86 -11.67
CA TYR A 34 0.20 23.77 -12.46
C TYR A 34 1.22 24.84 -12.06
N GLN A 35 0.78 26.09 -11.92
CA GLN A 35 1.66 27.20 -11.53
C GLN A 35 2.20 27.01 -10.11
N ARG A 36 1.38 26.57 -9.15
CA ARG A 36 1.83 26.24 -7.78
C ARG A 36 2.95 25.20 -7.78
N ALA A 37 2.80 24.10 -8.53
CA ALA A 37 3.84 23.08 -8.67
C ALA A 37 5.14 23.67 -9.25
N PHE A 38 5.02 24.51 -10.27
CA PHE A 38 6.17 25.19 -10.87
C PHE A 38 6.89 26.08 -9.85
N ASP A 39 6.18 26.89 -9.09
CA ASP A 39 6.73 27.82 -8.09
C ASP A 39 7.43 27.07 -6.95
N LEU A 40 6.84 25.97 -6.45
CA LEU A 40 7.47 25.12 -5.43
C LEU A 40 8.81 24.54 -5.91
N TYR A 41 8.89 24.09 -7.16
CA TYR A 41 10.15 23.61 -7.74
C TYR A 41 11.19 24.71 -7.91
N GLN A 42 10.77 25.93 -8.25
CA GLN A 42 11.68 27.09 -8.32
C GLN A 42 12.20 27.47 -6.92
N GLN A 43 11.36 27.44 -5.91
CA GLN A 43 11.75 27.70 -4.52
C GLN A 43 12.72 26.62 -4.01
N ASN A 44 12.39 25.35 -4.21
CA ASN A 44 13.24 24.22 -3.81
C ASN A 44 14.64 24.28 -4.43
N ALA A 45 14.74 24.66 -5.71
CA ALA A 45 16.01 24.78 -6.41
C ALA A 45 16.94 25.83 -5.78
N LYS A 46 16.39 26.86 -5.12
CA LYS A 46 17.15 27.91 -4.43
C LYS A 46 17.68 27.44 -3.07
N LEU A 47 16.93 26.59 -2.37
CA LEU A 47 17.25 26.18 -1.00
C LEU A 47 18.35 25.11 -0.93
N LYS A 48 18.44 24.23 -1.93
CA LYS A 48 19.46 23.15 -2.04
C LYS A 48 19.59 22.27 -0.79
N SER A 49 18.49 22.05 -0.08
CA SER A 49 18.44 21.27 1.15
C SER A 49 17.58 20.01 0.93
N PRO A 50 18.06 18.79 1.28
CA PRO A 50 17.23 17.58 1.23
C PRO A 50 15.98 17.69 2.12
N LYS A 51 16.10 18.31 3.30
CA LYS A 51 14.97 18.55 4.20
C LYS A 51 13.94 19.48 3.55
N ALA A 52 14.38 20.63 3.03
CA ALA A 52 13.50 21.56 2.32
C ALA A 52 12.85 20.92 1.09
N HIS A 53 13.54 20.00 0.41
CA HIS A 53 12.98 19.26 -0.71
C HIS A 53 11.76 18.42 -0.30
N LEU A 54 11.86 17.64 0.78
CA LEU A 54 10.75 16.85 1.29
C LEU A 54 9.61 17.72 1.82
N GLU A 55 9.93 18.78 2.53
CA GLU A 55 8.94 19.67 3.13
C GLU A 55 8.16 20.47 2.09
N LEU A 56 8.83 21.00 1.06
CA LEU A 56 8.18 21.82 0.02
C LEU A 56 7.41 20.97 -1.01
N LEU A 57 7.99 19.86 -1.43
CA LEU A 57 7.43 19.06 -2.52
C LEU A 57 6.58 17.89 -2.01
N GLY A 58 6.59 17.62 -0.71
CA GLY A 58 5.94 16.49 -0.09
C GLY A 58 5.10 16.85 1.13
N ASP A 59 5.68 16.75 2.30
CA ASP A 59 4.95 16.68 3.57
C ASP A 59 4.10 17.93 3.90
N ASN A 60 4.48 19.12 3.42
CA ASN A 60 3.72 20.35 3.59
C ASN A 60 2.80 20.69 2.40
N LEU A 61 2.68 19.81 1.42
CA LEU A 61 2.03 20.11 0.14
C LEU A 61 0.61 20.68 0.29
N ARG A 62 -0.22 20.09 1.16
CA ARG A 62 -1.59 20.58 1.40
C ARG A 62 -1.64 21.97 2.06
N SER A 63 -0.68 22.28 2.92
CA SER A 63 -0.57 23.61 3.53
C SER A 63 -0.06 24.66 2.55
N LEU A 64 0.89 24.29 1.69
CA LEU A 64 1.49 25.18 0.69
C LEU A 64 0.63 25.38 -0.56
N VAL A 65 -0.20 24.39 -0.88
CA VAL A 65 -1.10 24.37 -2.04
C VAL A 65 -2.49 23.95 -1.59
N PRO A 66 -3.21 24.80 -0.82
CA PRO A 66 -4.52 24.44 -0.27
C PRO A 66 -5.58 24.18 -1.38
N GLU A 67 -5.35 24.66 -2.59
CA GLU A 67 -6.20 24.41 -3.75
C GLU A 67 -6.28 22.91 -4.12
N ILE A 68 -5.32 22.09 -3.66
CA ILE A 68 -5.34 20.63 -3.90
C ILE A 68 -6.50 19.93 -3.19
N ASP A 69 -7.02 20.53 -2.11
CA ASP A 69 -8.18 19.99 -1.41
C ASP A 69 -9.43 19.96 -2.31
N LYS A 70 -9.50 20.77 -3.39
CA LYS A 70 -10.56 20.67 -4.38
C LYS A 70 -10.54 19.33 -5.14
N ILE A 71 -9.34 18.78 -5.40
CA ILE A 71 -9.19 17.44 -6.01
C ILE A 71 -9.57 16.36 -5.02
N LEU A 72 -9.06 16.45 -3.79
CA LEU A 72 -9.28 15.45 -2.75
C LEU A 72 -10.74 15.36 -2.29
N ASN A 73 -11.50 16.46 -2.44
CA ASN A 73 -12.91 16.54 -2.10
C ASN A 73 -13.83 16.55 -3.35
N ASP A 74 -13.28 16.34 -4.56
CA ASP A 74 -14.11 16.21 -5.76
C ASP A 74 -14.96 14.94 -5.68
N SER A 75 -16.26 15.08 -5.94
CA SER A 75 -17.20 13.97 -5.74
C SER A 75 -16.94 12.77 -6.67
N ALA A 76 -16.45 12.98 -7.90
CA ALA A 76 -16.11 11.86 -8.78
C ALA A 76 -14.85 11.13 -8.31
N VAL A 77 -13.90 11.85 -7.74
CA VAL A 77 -12.67 11.29 -7.16
C VAL A 77 -13.00 10.54 -5.87
N ASP A 78 -13.78 11.15 -4.97
CA ASP A 78 -14.23 10.53 -3.72
C ASP A 78 -15.05 9.26 -3.97
N ASP A 79 -16.04 9.31 -4.86
CA ASP A 79 -16.87 8.15 -5.24
C ASP A 79 -16.01 6.98 -5.77
N ALA A 80 -14.97 7.26 -6.55
CA ALA A 80 -14.09 6.23 -7.07
C ALA A 80 -13.21 5.62 -5.96
N ILE A 81 -12.64 6.44 -5.05
CA ILE A 81 -11.86 5.96 -3.91
C ILE A 81 -12.74 5.12 -2.98
N ARG A 82 -13.95 5.61 -2.64
CA ARG A 82 -14.92 4.91 -1.81
C ARG A 82 -15.36 3.58 -2.41
N SER A 83 -15.57 3.55 -3.73
CA SER A 83 -15.90 2.31 -4.43
C SER A 83 -14.84 1.22 -4.28
N ILE A 84 -13.58 1.60 -4.08
CA ILE A 84 -12.48 0.64 -3.95
C ILE A 84 -12.13 0.37 -2.49
N LEU A 85 -12.07 1.40 -1.63
CA LEU A 85 -11.60 1.31 -0.24
C LEU A 85 -12.73 1.25 0.80
N GLY A 86 -13.97 1.55 0.44
CA GLY A 86 -15.09 1.74 1.38
C GLY A 86 -15.21 3.18 1.87
N ASP A 87 -16.29 3.46 2.62
CA ASP A 87 -16.69 4.82 3.00
C ASP A 87 -15.74 5.52 3.96
N HIS A 88 -15.01 4.78 4.77
CA HIS A 88 -14.12 5.29 5.82
C HIS A 88 -12.66 5.03 5.47
N TYR A 89 -12.20 5.54 4.32
CA TYR A 89 -10.79 5.46 3.95
C TYR A 89 -9.96 6.54 4.66
N ILE A 90 -8.66 6.32 4.74
CA ILE A 90 -7.68 7.20 5.39
C ILE A 90 -6.78 7.80 4.33
N LEU A 91 -6.59 9.12 4.36
CA LEU A 91 -5.55 9.79 3.59
C LEU A 91 -4.21 9.67 4.34
N HIS A 92 -3.23 9.01 3.73
CA HIS A 92 -1.88 8.92 4.32
C HIS A 92 -1.19 10.29 4.31
N PRO A 93 -0.45 10.67 5.36
CA PRO A 93 0.19 11.98 5.46
C PRO A 93 1.34 12.21 4.47
N HIS A 94 1.86 11.16 3.82
CA HIS A 94 2.86 11.32 2.77
C HIS A 94 2.21 11.75 1.47
N HIS A 95 2.58 12.94 1.01
CA HIS A 95 2.18 13.49 -0.29
C HIS A 95 3.43 13.88 -1.07
N TYR A 96 3.32 13.99 -2.39
CA TYR A 96 4.44 14.47 -3.19
C TYR A 96 4.00 15.08 -4.51
N VAL A 97 4.66 16.17 -4.94
CA VAL A 97 4.53 16.68 -6.30
C VAL A 97 5.76 16.28 -7.11
N HIS A 98 5.55 15.48 -8.15
CA HIS A 98 6.59 15.02 -9.05
C HIS A 98 6.70 15.92 -10.29
N LYS A 99 7.92 16.09 -10.77
CA LYS A 99 8.23 16.76 -12.03
C LYS A 99 8.90 15.78 -12.98
N SER A 100 8.49 15.76 -14.25
CA SER A 100 9.18 14.93 -15.25
C SER A 100 10.63 15.39 -15.44
N LEU A 101 11.53 14.41 -15.55
CA LEU A 101 12.97 14.61 -15.70
C LEU A 101 13.41 14.44 -17.15
N LYS A 102 14.69 14.69 -17.44
CA LYS A 102 15.32 14.40 -18.72
C LYS A 102 15.65 12.90 -18.92
N VAL A 103 15.48 12.11 -17.86
CA VAL A 103 15.79 10.68 -17.81
C VAL A 103 14.63 9.93 -17.21
N ASP A 104 14.49 8.65 -17.57
CA ASP A 104 13.48 7.78 -16.98
C ASP A 104 13.84 7.43 -15.55
N GLN A 105 12.83 7.26 -14.71
CA GLN A 105 12.98 6.52 -13.46
C GLN A 105 13.10 5.02 -13.73
N VAL A 106 13.57 4.28 -12.73
CA VAL A 106 13.50 2.81 -12.72
C VAL A 106 12.06 2.37 -12.57
N PHE A 107 11.69 1.22 -13.14
CA PHE A 107 10.46 0.56 -12.74
C PHE A 107 10.53 0.12 -11.28
N HIS A 108 9.48 0.44 -10.53
CA HIS A 108 9.37 0.15 -9.11
C HIS A 108 7.93 -0.09 -8.70
N GLN A 109 7.77 -0.73 -7.57
CA GLN A 109 6.54 -0.75 -6.78
C GLN A 109 6.77 0.19 -5.60
N ASP A 110 5.77 0.96 -5.18
CA ASP A 110 6.00 1.93 -4.10
C ASP A 110 6.39 1.24 -2.79
N GLY A 111 7.51 1.68 -2.21
CA GLY A 111 8.05 1.17 -0.97
C GLY A 111 8.13 2.23 0.14
N ASN A 112 7.42 3.36 -0.04
CA ASN A 112 7.49 4.49 0.89
C ASN A 112 6.71 4.27 2.20
N LEU A 113 5.83 3.28 2.22
CA LEU A 113 5.05 2.93 3.41
C LEU A 113 5.77 1.84 4.22
N PRO A 114 5.79 1.92 5.55
CA PRO A 114 6.68 1.12 6.40
C PRO A 114 6.56 -0.39 6.22
N TRP A 115 5.33 -0.90 6.15
CA TRP A 115 5.04 -2.34 5.99
C TRP A 115 5.29 -2.84 4.57
N ASN A 116 5.34 -1.95 3.58
CA ASN A 116 5.65 -2.23 2.19
C ASN A 116 7.00 -1.67 1.73
N GLU A 117 7.70 -0.96 2.60
CA GLU A 117 8.95 -0.25 2.28
C GLU A 117 9.98 -1.14 1.57
N ARG A 118 9.95 -2.41 1.87
CA ARG A 118 10.89 -3.39 1.32
C ARG A 118 10.35 -4.12 0.09
N GLY A 119 9.16 -3.78 -0.37
CA GLY A 119 8.57 -4.43 -1.54
C GLY A 119 8.25 -5.90 -1.37
N HIS A 120 8.10 -6.37 -0.16
CA HIS A 120 8.20 -7.79 0.17
C HIS A 120 6.85 -8.48 0.26
N TYR A 121 5.98 -8.04 1.15
CA TYR A 121 4.65 -8.61 1.33
C TYR A 121 3.62 -7.62 0.82
N ARG A 122 3.09 -7.88 -0.36
CA ARG A 122 2.08 -7.04 -0.99
C ARG A 122 0.70 -7.51 -0.57
N SER A 123 -0.18 -6.59 -0.26
CA SER A 123 -1.59 -6.95 -0.14
C SER A 123 -2.19 -6.99 -1.53
N HIS A 124 -2.58 -8.17 -2.02
CA HIS A 124 -3.29 -8.28 -3.29
C HIS A 124 -4.69 -7.69 -3.20
N ARG A 125 -5.30 -7.67 -2.02
CA ARG A 125 -6.53 -6.92 -1.75
C ARG A 125 -6.24 -5.43 -1.89
N PRO A 126 -7.18 -4.62 -2.41
CA PRO A 126 -6.97 -3.19 -2.53
C PRO A 126 -7.10 -2.50 -1.16
N ASP A 127 -6.13 -2.74 -0.28
CA ASP A 127 -6.01 -2.06 1.01
C ASP A 127 -5.39 -0.68 0.87
N TRP A 128 -4.64 -0.44 -0.20
CA TRP A 128 -3.94 0.81 -0.47
C TRP A 128 -4.09 1.24 -1.91
N LEU A 129 -4.30 2.55 -2.10
CA LEU A 129 -4.33 3.22 -3.41
C LEU A 129 -3.31 4.33 -3.48
N MET A 130 -2.83 4.59 -4.69
CA MET A 130 -2.14 5.82 -5.06
C MET A 130 -3.02 6.61 -6.03
N LEU A 131 -3.01 7.92 -5.88
CA LEU A 131 -3.69 8.86 -6.75
C LEU A 131 -2.66 9.75 -7.42
N PHE A 132 -2.75 9.88 -8.74
CA PHE A 132 -1.95 10.80 -9.55
C PHE A 132 -2.88 11.84 -10.17
N TYR A 133 -2.72 13.09 -9.80
CA TYR A 133 -3.43 14.19 -10.44
C TYR A 133 -2.51 14.97 -11.37
N TYR A 134 -2.98 15.24 -12.57
CA TYR A 134 -2.24 15.93 -13.63
C TYR A 134 -2.91 17.27 -13.97
N PRO A 135 -2.35 18.42 -13.53
CA PRO A 135 -2.92 19.74 -13.78
C PRO A 135 -2.76 20.22 -15.24
N GLN A 136 -2.12 19.44 -16.12
CA GLN A 136 -1.87 19.74 -17.53
C GLN A 136 -2.18 18.52 -18.41
N ASN A 137 -2.30 18.75 -19.72
CA ASN A 137 -2.28 17.62 -20.66
C ASN A 137 -1.00 16.81 -20.51
N VAL A 138 -1.12 15.50 -20.57
CA VAL A 138 0.00 14.56 -20.54
C VAL A 138 0.04 13.81 -21.87
N ASP A 139 1.17 13.94 -22.57
CA ASP A 139 1.42 13.31 -23.86
C ASP A 139 2.83 12.69 -23.93
N SER A 140 3.20 12.16 -25.08
CA SER A 140 4.48 11.49 -25.29
C SER A 140 5.70 12.42 -25.17
N THR A 141 5.51 13.74 -25.13
CA THR A 141 6.61 14.71 -25.15
C THR A 141 7.03 15.19 -23.78
N ASN A 142 6.07 15.28 -22.84
CA ASN A 142 6.29 15.92 -21.54
C ASN A 142 6.64 14.94 -20.40
N GLY A 143 6.87 13.67 -20.71
CA GLY A 143 7.28 12.62 -19.76
C GLY A 143 6.12 12.01 -19.00
N PRO A 144 5.26 11.26 -19.69
CA PRO A 144 4.12 10.58 -19.07
C PRO A 144 4.56 9.59 -18.00
N THR A 145 3.67 9.28 -17.07
CA THR A 145 3.88 8.12 -16.20
C THR A 145 3.68 6.86 -17.02
N GLU A 146 4.60 5.92 -16.90
CA GLU A 146 4.48 4.59 -17.48
C GLU A 146 4.11 3.59 -16.40
N ILE A 147 3.15 2.74 -16.71
CA ILE A 147 2.66 1.67 -15.84
C ILE A 147 2.75 0.33 -16.55
N VAL A 148 2.81 -0.75 -15.80
CA VAL A 148 2.76 -2.12 -16.32
C VAL A 148 1.52 -2.82 -15.78
N ARG A 149 0.56 -3.09 -16.67
CA ARG A 149 -0.77 -3.62 -16.30
C ARG A 149 -0.67 -4.94 -15.53
N SER A 150 -1.58 -5.15 -14.59
CA SER A 150 -1.75 -6.39 -13.81
C SER A 150 -0.59 -6.76 -12.89
N THR A 151 0.42 -5.89 -12.73
CA THR A 151 1.64 -6.22 -11.97
C THR A 151 1.51 -6.05 -10.46
N GLN A 152 0.40 -5.58 -9.96
CA GLN A 152 0.13 -5.47 -8.51
C GLN A 152 0.08 -6.83 -7.81
N TYR A 153 0.04 -7.93 -8.53
CA TYR A 153 -0.03 -9.30 -7.99
C TYR A 153 1.32 -10.00 -7.90
N TRP A 154 2.38 -9.40 -8.44
CA TRP A 154 3.70 -10.04 -8.52
C TRP A 154 4.79 -9.09 -8.04
N THR A 155 5.84 -9.64 -7.48
CA THR A 155 6.98 -8.86 -7.05
C THR A 155 8.29 -9.63 -7.24
N LYS A 156 9.39 -8.91 -7.39
CA LYS A 156 10.71 -9.50 -7.45
C LYS A 156 11.13 -10.06 -6.09
N ASN A 157 11.95 -11.10 -6.08
CA ASN A 157 12.59 -11.58 -4.87
C ASN A 157 13.61 -10.56 -4.35
N PHE A 158 13.55 -10.26 -3.06
CA PHE A 158 14.41 -9.29 -2.38
C PHE A 158 15.33 -9.91 -1.34
N GLU A 159 15.01 -11.09 -0.83
CA GLU A 159 15.84 -11.80 0.11
C GLU A 159 17.02 -12.47 -0.60
N THR A 160 18.19 -12.42 0.01
CA THR A 160 19.39 -13.13 -0.43
C THR A 160 19.98 -13.94 0.73
N LYS A 161 21.02 -14.77 0.44
CA LYS A 161 21.75 -15.48 1.50
C LYS A 161 22.48 -14.52 2.44
N GLU A 162 22.89 -13.37 1.93
CA GLU A 162 23.61 -12.32 2.67
C GLU A 162 22.66 -11.39 3.45
N GLY A 163 21.35 -11.46 3.18
CA GLY A 163 20.38 -10.64 3.88
C GLY A 163 19.29 -10.06 2.99
N TRP A 164 18.73 -8.95 3.44
CA TRP A 164 17.58 -8.27 2.87
C TRP A 164 18.00 -7.03 2.04
N HIS A 165 17.39 -6.83 0.89
CA HIS A 165 17.53 -5.61 0.08
C HIS A 165 16.31 -4.71 0.24
N SER A 166 16.52 -3.48 0.68
CA SER A 166 15.46 -2.51 0.96
C SER A 166 15.02 -1.65 -0.23
N ASN A 167 15.44 -2.02 -1.43
CA ASN A 167 15.14 -1.25 -2.63
C ASN A 167 13.85 -1.75 -3.28
N ASP A 168 12.89 -0.87 -3.51
CA ASP A 168 11.63 -1.12 -4.21
C ASP A 168 11.77 -1.16 -5.75
N SER A 169 12.95 -0.81 -6.26
CA SER A 169 13.28 -0.92 -7.69
C SER A 169 13.36 -2.36 -8.15
N LEU A 170 12.83 -2.65 -9.33
CA LEU A 170 12.92 -3.98 -9.94
C LEU A 170 14.36 -4.34 -10.33
N ASP A 171 15.18 -3.35 -10.70
CA ASP A 171 16.59 -3.51 -10.99
C ASP A 171 17.45 -2.92 -9.88
N ARG A 172 18.02 -3.76 -9.03
CA ARG A 172 18.88 -3.36 -7.91
C ARG A 172 20.23 -2.78 -8.38
N ASP A 173 20.69 -3.19 -9.55
CA ASP A 173 21.98 -2.79 -10.12
C ASP A 173 21.83 -1.58 -11.06
N PHE A 174 20.66 -0.91 -11.03
CA PHE A 174 20.38 0.21 -11.92
C PHE A 174 21.33 1.39 -11.72
N GLN A 175 21.95 1.50 -10.57
CA GLN A 175 22.89 2.58 -10.25
C GLN A 175 24.08 2.64 -11.21
N ASP A 176 24.53 1.52 -11.76
CA ASP A 176 25.62 1.44 -12.74
C ASP A 176 25.28 2.10 -14.07
N VAL A 177 24.00 2.19 -14.43
CA VAL A 177 23.54 2.81 -15.69
C VAL A 177 22.85 4.16 -15.48
N MET A 178 22.56 4.58 -14.24
CA MET A 178 21.92 5.87 -13.94
C MET A 178 22.70 7.07 -14.47
N SER A 179 24.02 6.99 -14.44
CA SER A 179 24.93 8.03 -14.95
C SER A 179 25.21 7.93 -16.45
N SER A 180 24.74 6.86 -17.13
CA SER A 180 24.97 6.68 -18.56
C SER A 180 24.07 7.59 -19.38
N ASP A 181 24.65 8.26 -20.37
CA ASP A 181 23.93 9.02 -21.40
C ASP A 181 23.33 8.11 -22.48
N ASP A 182 23.71 6.80 -22.51
CA ASP A 182 23.14 5.82 -23.44
C ASP A 182 21.73 5.42 -22.99
N LEU A 183 20.72 6.09 -23.53
CA LEU A 183 19.32 5.82 -23.24
C LEU A 183 18.89 4.41 -23.69
N SER A 184 19.50 3.86 -24.75
CA SER A 184 19.19 2.51 -25.22
C SER A 184 19.68 1.45 -24.23
N LEU A 185 20.83 1.67 -23.59
CA LEU A 185 21.34 0.80 -22.53
C LEU A 185 20.38 0.79 -21.34
N ARG A 186 19.90 1.97 -20.94
CA ARG A 186 18.92 2.11 -19.84
C ARG A 186 17.61 1.40 -20.16
N ASP A 187 17.07 1.59 -21.37
CA ASP A 187 15.83 0.93 -21.80
C ASP A 187 15.96 -0.60 -21.81
N ARG A 188 17.07 -1.14 -22.33
CA ARG A 188 17.34 -2.59 -22.30
C ARG A 188 17.46 -3.12 -20.87
N ARG A 189 18.12 -2.37 -19.98
CA ARG A 189 18.28 -2.75 -18.56
C ARG A 189 16.93 -2.82 -17.84
N GLN A 190 16.08 -1.83 -18.06
CA GLN A 190 14.75 -1.78 -17.48
C GLN A 190 13.83 -2.87 -18.04
N GLN A 191 13.89 -3.17 -19.37
CA GLN A 191 13.15 -4.28 -19.94
C GLN A 191 13.58 -5.61 -19.33
N LYS A 192 14.89 -5.84 -19.17
CA LYS A 192 15.41 -7.02 -18.48
C LYS A 192 14.88 -7.16 -17.03
N ALA A 193 14.71 -6.04 -16.32
CA ALA A 193 14.14 -6.05 -14.99
C ALA A 193 12.67 -6.53 -14.98
N LEU A 194 11.85 -6.09 -15.96
CA LEU A 194 10.48 -6.58 -16.13
C LEU A 194 10.46 -8.06 -16.53
N ASP A 195 11.32 -8.46 -17.45
CA ASP A 195 11.42 -9.85 -17.91
C ASP A 195 11.79 -10.80 -16.75
N SER A 196 12.53 -10.30 -15.77
CA SER A 196 12.91 -11.06 -14.57
C SER A 196 11.74 -11.46 -13.66
N LEU A 197 10.55 -10.87 -13.84
CA LEU A 197 9.32 -11.31 -13.18
C LEU A 197 8.83 -12.66 -13.72
N GLY A 198 9.29 -13.07 -14.91
CA GLY A 198 8.90 -14.33 -15.56
C GLY A 198 7.44 -14.37 -16.00
N VAL A 199 6.76 -13.23 -16.06
CA VAL A 199 5.37 -13.11 -16.49
C VAL A 199 5.34 -12.81 -17.98
N PRO A 200 4.75 -13.67 -18.83
CA PRO A 200 4.71 -13.43 -20.28
C PRO A 200 3.77 -12.26 -20.62
N ASP A 201 4.05 -11.61 -21.74
CA ASP A 201 3.17 -10.60 -22.38
C ASP A 201 2.69 -9.48 -21.44
N LEU A 202 3.56 -9.00 -20.55
CA LEU A 202 3.27 -7.81 -19.78
C LEU A 202 3.10 -6.59 -20.69
N LYS A 203 1.97 -5.90 -20.53
CA LYS A 203 1.67 -4.70 -21.32
C LYS A 203 2.09 -3.46 -20.58
N ARG A 204 2.86 -2.63 -21.24
CA ARG A 204 3.29 -1.31 -20.79
C ARG A 204 2.36 -0.27 -21.38
N ASP A 205 1.92 0.68 -20.55
CA ASP A 205 1.11 1.81 -20.98
C ASP A 205 1.71 3.12 -20.53
N PHE A 206 1.65 4.10 -21.42
CA PHE A 206 1.91 5.49 -21.06
C PHE A 206 0.59 6.19 -20.71
N ILE A 207 0.54 6.81 -19.56
CA ILE A 207 -0.61 7.58 -19.10
C ILE A 207 -0.68 8.87 -19.91
N HIS A 208 -1.41 8.84 -21.03
CA HIS A 208 -1.75 10.01 -21.83
C HIS A 208 -3.16 10.44 -21.44
N VAL A 209 -3.28 11.61 -20.82
CA VAL A 209 -4.55 12.08 -20.27
C VAL A 209 -4.72 13.59 -20.52
N PRO A 210 -5.97 14.07 -20.68
CA PRO A 210 -6.24 15.48 -20.75
C PRO A 210 -5.95 16.18 -19.40
N LYS A 211 -5.80 17.49 -19.46
CA LYS A 211 -5.65 18.38 -18.32
C LYS A 211 -6.72 18.10 -17.27
N GLY A 212 -6.33 18.08 -16.02
CA GLY A 212 -7.22 17.87 -14.90
C GLY A 212 -7.52 16.43 -14.54
N SER A 213 -7.00 15.46 -15.29
CA SER A 213 -7.27 14.04 -15.02
C SER A 213 -6.64 13.56 -13.71
N VAL A 214 -7.34 12.62 -13.08
CA VAL A 214 -6.88 11.82 -11.95
C VAL A 214 -6.72 10.37 -12.40
N VAL A 215 -5.60 9.74 -12.07
CA VAL A 215 -5.39 8.31 -12.21
C VAL A 215 -5.32 7.69 -10.82
N ILE A 216 -6.22 6.76 -10.54
CA ILE A 216 -6.23 5.98 -9.30
C ILE A 216 -5.58 4.64 -9.61
N GLY A 217 -4.47 4.32 -8.94
CA GLY A 217 -3.72 3.09 -9.11
C GLY A 217 -3.69 2.23 -7.84
N ASN A 218 -3.60 0.92 -8.02
CA ASN A 218 -3.24 0.02 -6.93
C ASN A 218 -1.82 0.38 -6.46
N TYR A 219 -1.62 0.44 -5.16
CA TYR A 219 -0.34 0.83 -4.55
C TYR A 219 0.84 -0.03 -5.03
N ASP A 220 0.61 -1.30 -5.28
CA ASP A 220 1.62 -2.27 -5.69
C ASP A 220 1.82 -2.38 -7.22
N LEU A 221 1.16 -1.52 -8.01
CA LEU A 221 1.31 -1.49 -9.46
C LEU A 221 2.72 -1.02 -9.85
N ILE A 222 3.40 -1.78 -10.70
CA ILE A 222 4.71 -1.39 -11.24
C ILE A 222 4.54 -0.18 -12.15
N HIS A 223 5.28 0.88 -11.84
CA HIS A 223 5.25 2.12 -12.60
C HIS A 223 6.60 2.84 -12.60
N ARG A 224 6.71 3.90 -13.42
CA ARG A 224 7.84 4.84 -13.43
C ARG A 224 7.45 6.18 -14.04
N GLY A 225 8.22 7.23 -13.75
CA GLY A 225 8.19 8.46 -14.53
C GLY A 225 9.05 8.30 -15.80
N SER A 226 8.46 8.57 -16.97
CA SER A 226 9.22 8.60 -18.21
C SER A 226 9.92 9.93 -18.41
N ARG A 227 10.98 9.93 -19.25
CA ARG A 227 11.71 11.14 -19.62
C ARG A 227 10.85 12.10 -20.46
N LYS A 228 11.05 13.39 -20.26
CA LYS A 228 10.49 14.40 -21.15
C LYS A 228 11.44 14.65 -22.34
N LEU A 229 10.88 15.00 -23.49
CA LEU A 229 11.67 15.39 -24.65
C LEU A 229 12.32 16.76 -24.46
N PRO A 230 13.47 17.02 -25.11
CA PRO A 230 14.08 18.34 -25.11
C PRO A 230 13.10 19.42 -25.63
N GLY A 231 13.07 20.57 -24.97
CA GLY A 231 12.19 21.70 -25.34
C GLY A 231 10.76 21.59 -24.84
N SER A 232 10.28 20.42 -24.39
CA SER A 232 8.91 20.28 -23.85
C SER A 232 8.78 20.92 -22.47
N ALA A 233 7.58 21.43 -22.17
CA ALA A 233 7.21 21.83 -20.82
C ALA A 233 7.28 20.65 -19.85
N PRO A 234 7.61 20.86 -18.57
CA PRO A 234 7.60 19.77 -17.60
C PRO A 234 6.16 19.31 -17.33
N ARG A 235 5.99 18.02 -17.15
CA ARG A 235 4.79 17.46 -16.54
C ARG A 235 4.94 17.51 -15.02
N PHE A 236 3.95 18.06 -14.33
CA PHE A 236 3.77 17.92 -12.88
C PHE A 236 2.72 16.86 -12.60
N MET A 237 2.87 16.17 -11.46
CA MET A 237 1.94 15.16 -10.98
C MET A 237 1.90 15.23 -9.46
N TYR A 238 0.74 15.53 -8.90
CA TYR A 238 0.52 15.44 -7.47
C TYR A 238 0.15 14.02 -7.10
N LYS A 239 0.83 13.46 -6.10
CA LYS A 239 0.69 12.07 -5.67
C LYS A 239 0.20 12.00 -4.24
N PHE A 240 -0.83 11.18 -4.01
CA PHE A 240 -1.43 10.91 -2.71
C PHE A 240 -1.61 9.42 -2.52
N TYR A 241 -1.72 8.99 -1.26
CA TYR A 241 -1.98 7.61 -0.90
C TYR A 241 -3.18 7.51 0.02
N PHE A 242 -3.99 6.49 -0.17
CA PHE A 242 -5.17 6.22 0.63
C PHE A 242 -5.15 4.79 1.12
N ALA A 243 -5.63 4.58 2.35
CA ALA A 243 -5.71 3.26 2.96
C ALA A 243 -7.16 2.92 3.34
N ARG A 244 -7.50 1.65 3.18
CA ARG A 244 -8.74 1.07 3.70
C ARG A 244 -8.65 1.00 5.23
N SER A 245 -9.65 1.51 5.92
CA SER A 245 -9.72 1.42 7.38
C SER A 245 -10.54 0.23 7.87
N GLN A 246 -11.56 -0.21 7.13
CA GLN A 246 -12.53 -1.22 7.55
C GLN A 246 -12.51 -2.45 6.65
N GLU A 247 -12.83 -3.61 7.23
CA GLU A 247 -13.08 -4.83 6.45
C GLU A 247 -14.40 -4.70 5.70
N PRO A 248 -14.50 -5.10 4.41
CA PRO A 248 -15.74 -5.01 3.68
C PRO A 248 -16.78 -6.02 4.20
N THR A 249 -17.99 -5.56 4.43
CA THR A 249 -19.17 -6.39 4.79
C THR A 249 -20.20 -6.43 3.67
N SER A 250 -20.08 -5.51 2.71
CA SER A 250 -20.94 -5.38 1.53
C SER A 250 -20.16 -4.64 0.43
N PRO A 251 -20.62 -4.69 -0.83
CA PRO A 251 -19.95 -3.97 -1.91
C PRO A 251 -19.99 -2.46 -1.69
N SER A 252 -18.85 -1.81 -1.86
CA SER A 252 -18.70 -0.36 -1.80
C SER A 252 -18.86 0.33 -3.16
N TRP A 253 -19.12 -0.43 -4.23
CA TRP A 253 -19.39 0.06 -5.58
C TRP A 253 -20.84 -0.26 -6.02
N ALA A 254 -21.27 0.23 -7.18
CA ALA A 254 -22.60 -0.05 -7.73
C ALA A 254 -22.68 -1.48 -8.27
N HIS A 255 -22.72 -2.45 -7.33
CA HIS A 255 -22.74 -3.87 -7.62
C HIS A 255 -24.11 -4.35 -8.10
N SER A 256 -24.14 -5.06 -9.22
CA SER A 256 -25.36 -5.62 -9.82
C SER A 256 -25.23 -7.03 -10.35
N GLN A 257 -24.01 -7.50 -10.66
CA GLN A 257 -23.78 -8.80 -11.29
C GLN A 257 -22.40 -9.39 -10.97
N GLN A 258 -22.28 -10.70 -11.14
CA GLN A 258 -21.00 -11.39 -11.00
C GLN A 258 -19.99 -10.96 -12.11
N PRO A 259 -18.68 -10.93 -11.82
CA PRO A 259 -17.68 -10.49 -12.78
C PRO A 259 -17.52 -11.50 -13.93
N ASN A 260 -17.38 -10.99 -15.14
CA ASN A 260 -16.99 -11.81 -16.27
C ASN A 260 -15.46 -11.98 -16.30
N LEU A 261 -14.97 -13.10 -15.76
CA LEU A 261 -13.53 -13.37 -15.68
C LEU A 261 -12.91 -13.94 -16.96
N THR A 262 -13.67 -14.10 -18.06
CA THR A 262 -13.14 -14.68 -19.31
C THR A 262 -12.06 -13.80 -19.96
N GLN A 263 -12.14 -12.49 -19.78
CA GLN A 263 -11.17 -11.52 -20.32
C GLN A 263 -9.99 -11.26 -19.38
N VAL A 264 -10.01 -11.86 -18.19
CA VAL A 264 -8.93 -11.77 -17.21
C VAL A 264 -7.89 -12.84 -17.52
N ARG A 265 -6.61 -12.52 -17.35
CA ARG A 265 -5.50 -13.50 -17.48
C ARG A 265 -5.78 -14.70 -16.56
N SER A 266 -5.49 -15.91 -17.08
CA SER A 266 -5.78 -17.16 -16.34
C SER A 266 -5.17 -17.19 -14.96
N GLU A 267 -3.92 -16.72 -14.82
CA GLU A 267 -3.09 -16.78 -13.62
C GLU A 267 -3.63 -15.90 -12.48
N ILE A 268 -4.32 -14.79 -12.81
CA ILE A 268 -4.89 -13.89 -11.80
C ILE A 268 -6.39 -14.07 -11.56
N ARG A 269 -7.06 -14.96 -12.33
CA ARG A 269 -8.50 -15.24 -12.10
C ARG A 269 -8.82 -15.70 -10.68
N PRO A 270 -8.07 -16.64 -10.09
CA PRO A 270 -8.31 -17.03 -8.71
C PRO A 270 -8.10 -15.88 -7.71
N VAL A 271 -7.10 -15.02 -7.98
CA VAL A 271 -6.83 -13.84 -7.15
C VAL A 271 -8.02 -12.87 -7.21
N ILE A 272 -8.45 -12.50 -8.42
CA ILE A 272 -9.60 -11.58 -8.63
C ILE A 272 -10.89 -12.18 -8.08
N LYS A 273 -11.15 -13.48 -8.29
CA LYS A 273 -12.31 -14.16 -7.70
C LYS A 273 -12.33 -14.01 -6.17
N GLN A 274 -11.19 -14.26 -5.52
CA GLN A 274 -11.08 -14.14 -4.07
C GLN A 274 -11.28 -12.70 -3.59
N ILE A 275 -10.67 -11.71 -4.27
CA ILE A 275 -10.81 -10.29 -3.93
C ILE A 275 -12.27 -9.85 -4.14
N TRP A 276 -12.90 -10.25 -5.23
CA TRP A 276 -14.29 -9.90 -5.51
C TRP A 276 -15.24 -10.40 -4.43
N GLU A 277 -15.17 -11.70 -4.09
CA GLU A 277 -16.00 -12.26 -3.03
C GLU A 277 -15.71 -11.61 -1.67
N TRP A 278 -14.44 -11.39 -1.34
CA TRP A 278 -14.06 -10.67 -0.13
C TRP A 278 -14.64 -9.26 -0.10
N SER A 279 -14.60 -8.53 -1.21
CA SER A 279 -15.16 -7.16 -1.30
C SER A 279 -16.70 -7.14 -1.18
N LEU A 280 -17.35 -8.27 -1.39
CA LEU A 280 -18.79 -8.48 -1.13
C LEU A 280 -19.08 -8.93 0.32
N GLY A 281 -18.06 -8.97 1.20
CA GLY A 281 -18.19 -9.51 2.56
C GLY A 281 -18.35 -11.04 2.61
N ARG A 282 -17.95 -11.76 1.55
CA ARG A 282 -18.13 -13.21 1.43
C ARG A 282 -16.80 -13.95 1.36
N LYS A 283 -16.85 -15.25 1.65
CA LYS A 283 -15.72 -16.17 1.48
C LYS A 283 -15.77 -16.80 0.09
N ALA A 284 -14.66 -16.69 -0.63
CA ALA A 284 -14.51 -17.44 -1.87
C ALA A 284 -14.19 -18.91 -1.59
N GLU A 285 -14.80 -19.79 -2.38
CA GLU A 285 -14.56 -21.24 -2.31
C GLU A 285 -14.27 -21.80 -3.70
N GLU A 286 -13.47 -22.87 -3.74
CA GLU A 286 -13.12 -23.59 -4.96
C GLU A 286 -13.02 -25.09 -4.67
N ALA A 287 -13.60 -25.92 -5.54
CA ALA A 287 -13.37 -27.35 -5.56
C ALA A 287 -12.20 -27.66 -6.50
N LEU A 288 -11.23 -28.42 -6.03
CA LEU A 288 -10.09 -28.84 -6.85
C LEU A 288 -10.28 -30.29 -7.33
N ASN A 289 -10.39 -30.47 -8.65
CA ASN A 289 -10.46 -31.82 -9.25
C ASN A 289 -9.08 -32.49 -9.27
N ASP A 290 -8.01 -31.72 -9.40
CA ASP A 290 -6.62 -32.18 -9.38
C ASP A 290 -5.81 -31.39 -8.37
N ALA A 291 -5.96 -31.73 -7.10
CA ALA A 291 -5.24 -31.08 -6.01
C ALA A 291 -3.74 -31.37 -6.04
N ALA A 292 -3.31 -32.53 -6.58
CA ALA A 292 -1.91 -32.89 -6.63
C ALA A 292 -1.13 -31.94 -7.55
N THR A 293 -1.62 -31.67 -8.74
CA THR A 293 -1.04 -30.72 -9.68
C THR A 293 -0.97 -29.30 -9.11
N VAL A 294 -2.03 -28.84 -8.41
CA VAL A 294 -2.02 -27.50 -7.79
C VAL A 294 -0.99 -27.42 -6.65
N ILE A 295 -0.83 -28.46 -5.86
CA ILE A 295 0.20 -28.52 -4.81
C ILE A 295 1.62 -28.56 -5.42
N GLU A 296 1.81 -29.25 -6.52
CA GLU A 296 3.09 -29.25 -7.25
C GLU A 296 3.40 -27.85 -7.81
N GLN A 297 2.42 -27.20 -8.42
CA GLN A 297 2.54 -25.85 -8.97
C GLN A 297 2.93 -24.81 -7.88
N LEU A 298 2.46 -24.96 -6.64
CA LEU A 298 2.87 -24.10 -5.51
C LEU A 298 4.38 -24.16 -5.24
N ASN A 299 5.02 -25.28 -5.54
CA ASN A 299 6.44 -25.53 -5.21
C ASN A 299 7.40 -25.38 -6.40
N SER A 300 6.91 -25.10 -7.59
CA SER A 300 7.72 -25.02 -8.81
C SER A 300 7.16 -24.02 -9.81
N GLY A 301 8.06 -23.39 -10.55
CA GLY A 301 7.68 -22.50 -11.64
C GLY A 301 7.88 -21.02 -11.37
N ALA A 302 7.34 -20.19 -12.25
CA ALA A 302 7.36 -18.74 -12.14
C ALA A 302 6.37 -18.25 -11.06
N GLU A 303 6.63 -17.09 -10.48
CA GLU A 303 5.84 -16.55 -9.37
C GLU A 303 4.33 -16.48 -9.66
N HIS A 304 3.94 -16.12 -10.88
CA HIS A 304 2.52 -16.01 -11.25
C HIS A 304 1.77 -17.34 -11.12
N HIS A 305 2.40 -18.47 -11.47
CA HIS A 305 1.83 -19.79 -11.26
C HIS A 305 1.79 -20.19 -9.78
N ILE A 306 2.84 -19.82 -9.04
CA ILE A 306 2.90 -20.09 -7.59
C ILE A 306 1.78 -19.31 -6.86
N VAL A 307 1.55 -18.05 -7.24
CA VAL A 307 0.47 -17.21 -6.69
C VAL A 307 -0.90 -17.80 -7.06
N GLU A 308 -1.11 -18.18 -8.33
CA GLU A 308 -2.33 -18.86 -8.77
C GLU A 308 -2.65 -20.08 -7.90
N ALA A 309 -1.67 -20.97 -7.74
CA ALA A 309 -1.81 -22.19 -6.93
C ALA A 309 -2.12 -21.87 -5.47
N ALA A 310 -1.46 -20.90 -4.88
CA ALA A 310 -1.68 -20.48 -3.49
C ALA A 310 -3.11 -19.97 -3.26
N TYR A 311 -3.67 -19.19 -4.18
CA TYR A 311 -5.04 -18.69 -4.08
C TYR A 311 -6.06 -19.82 -4.25
N ARG A 312 -5.85 -20.75 -5.19
CA ARG A 312 -6.69 -21.93 -5.38
C ARG A 312 -6.68 -22.80 -4.13
N LEU A 313 -5.50 -23.09 -3.56
CA LEU A 313 -5.38 -23.81 -2.29
C LEU A 313 -6.01 -23.02 -1.13
N GLY A 314 -5.88 -21.72 -1.11
CA GLY A 314 -6.51 -20.86 -0.10
C GLY A 314 -8.04 -20.95 -0.09
N MET A 315 -8.65 -21.09 -1.28
CA MET A 315 -10.11 -21.23 -1.44
C MET A 315 -10.59 -22.69 -1.28
N TRP A 316 -9.70 -23.67 -1.35
CA TRP A 316 -10.06 -25.08 -1.19
C TRP A 316 -10.17 -25.48 0.28
N ARG A 317 -11.38 -25.81 0.73
CA ARG A 317 -11.70 -26.13 2.15
C ARG A 317 -11.38 -27.58 2.53
N ASP A 318 -10.16 -28.03 2.21
CA ASP A 318 -9.64 -29.36 2.56
C ASP A 318 -8.40 -29.22 3.44
N PRO A 319 -8.24 -30.00 4.52
CA PRO A 319 -7.06 -29.93 5.40
C PRO A 319 -5.71 -30.12 4.68
N ARG A 320 -5.71 -30.80 3.52
CA ARG A 320 -4.52 -30.95 2.67
C ARG A 320 -4.02 -29.59 2.14
N ALA A 321 -4.93 -28.64 1.92
CA ALA A 321 -4.56 -27.29 1.49
C ALA A 321 -3.73 -26.57 2.56
N VAL A 322 -4.20 -26.57 3.81
CA VAL A 322 -3.46 -25.99 4.95
C VAL A 322 -2.10 -26.64 5.11
N THR A 323 -2.03 -27.98 5.01
CA THR A 323 -0.77 -28.73 5.10
C THR A 323 0.22 -28.32 4.01
N ALA A 324 -0.25 -28.23 2.75
CA ALA A 324 0.59 -27.83 1.62
C ALA A 324 1.08 -26.38 1.76
N LEU A 325 0.21 -25.46 2.13
CA LEU A 325 0.54 -24.04 2.32
C LEU A 325 1.49 -23.84 3.51
N LEU A 326 1.33 -24.55 4.63
CA LEU A 326 2.26 -24.51 5.77
C LEU A 326 3.63 -25.09 5.42
N LYS A 327 3.70 -26.09 4.52
CA LYS A 327 4.97 -26.58 3.96
C LYS A 327 5.60 -25.50 3.07
N GLY A 328 4.82 -24.88 2.19
CA GLY A 328 5.28 -23.79 1.33
C GLY A 328 5.76 -22.56 2.11
N LEU A 329 5.14 -22.24 3.25
CA LEU A 329 5.59 -21.16 4.15
C LEU A 329 7.01 -21.39 4.68
N ARG A 330 7.50 -22.62 4.68
CA ARG A 330 8.87 -23.02 5.11
C ARG A 330 9.80 -23.32 3.93
N SER A 331 9.39 -23.02 2.70
CA SER A 331 10.20 -23.26 1.50
C SER A 331 11.46 -22.39 1.48
N GLU A 332 12.51 -22.87 0.84
CA GLU A 332 13.71 -22.06 0.51
C GLU A 332 13.41 -20.99 -0.55
N SER A 333 12.37 -21.18 -1.36
CA SER A 333 11.90 -20.20 -2.35
C SER A 333 11.16 -19.04 -1.67
N GLU A 334 11.65 -17.82 -1.83
CA GLU A 334 10.98 -16.60 -1.34
C GLU A 334 9.58 -16.44 -1.95
N ALA A 335 9.43 -16.64 -3.28
CA ALA A 335 8.15 -16.55 -3.97
C ALA A 335 7.12 -17.57 -3.40
N THR A 336 7.55 -18.81 -3.14
CA THR A 336 6.70 -19.84 -2.54
C THR A 336 6.29 -19.48 -1.10
N ARG A 337 7.22 -18.93 -0.29
CA ARG A 337 6.88 -18.46 1.08
C ARG A 337 5.83 -17.35 1.04
N ARG A 338 6.02 -16.32 0.20
CA ARG A 338 5.07 -15.21 0.07
C ARG A 338 3.69 -15.70 -0.39
N ALA A 339 3.65 -16.45 -1.48
CA ALA A 339 2.40 -16.97 -2.02
C ALA A 339 1.66 -17.86 -1.01
N SER A 340 2.39 -18.71 -0.28
CA SER A 340 1.80 -19.54 0.78
C SER A 340 1.18 -18.71 1.89
N ALA A 341 1.78 -17.57 2.26
CA ALA A 341 1.18 -16.64 3.22
C ALA A 341 -0.16 -16.07 2.72
N TYR A 342 -0.28 -15.74 1.45
CA TYR A 342 -1.56 -15.31 0.86
C TYR A 342 -2.63 -16.41 0.96
N GLY A 343 -2.29 -17.64 0.59
CA GLY A 343 -3.21 -18.79 0.71
C GLY A 343 -3.63 -19.06 2.16
N LEU A 344 -2.69 -18.99 3.12
CA LEU A 344 -2.97 -19.18 4.54
C LEU A 344 -3.86 -18.08 5.13
N ARG A 345 -3.71 -16.82 4.68
CA ARG A 345 -4.64 -15.74 5.05
C ARG A 345 -6.08 -16.02 4.62
N ILE A 346 -6.28 -16.67 3.47
CA ILE A 346 -7.61 -17.08 2.96
C ILE A 346 -8.15 -18.26 3.76
N GLN A 347 -7.31 -19.18 4.24
CA GLN A 347 -7.70 -20.29 5.11
C GLN A 347 -8.14 -19.84 6.52
N GLY A 348 -7.65 -18.68 6.97
CA GLY A 348 -8.04 -18.07 8.25
C GLY A 348 -7.77 -18.97 9.45
N LYS A 349 -8.78 -19.13 10.32
CA LYS A 349 -8.69 -19.90 11.58
C LYS A 349 -8.11 -21.31 11.43
N ALA A 350 -8.38 -21.98 10.32
CA ALA A 350 -7.89 -23.34 10.07
C ALA A 350 -6.35 -23.42 10.03
N ALA A 351 -5.67 -22.31 9.68
CA ALA A 351 -4.22 -22.26 9.56
C ALA A 351 -3.52 -21.68 10.80
N THR A 352 -4.24 -21.02 11.72
CA THR A 352 -3.68 -20.20 12.82
C THR A 352 -2.62 -20.93 13.61
N HIS A 353 -2.88 -22.09 14.16
CA HIS A 353 -1.92 -22.85 14.99
C HIS A 353 -0.62 -23.20 14.23
N GLY A 354 -0.73 -23.59 12.96
CA GLY A 354 0.43 -23.89 12.11
C GLY A 354 1.28 -22.66 11.82
N ILE A 355 0.65 -21.48 11.63
CA ILE A 355 1.34 -20.21 11.40
C ILE A 355 1.99 -19.73 12.70
N VAL A 356 1.32 -19.82 13.85
CA VAL A 356 1.90 -19.53 15.18
C VAL A 356 3.16 -20.35 15.41
N THR A 357 3.10 -21.65 15.12
CA THR A 357 4.30 -22.53 15.22
C THR A 357 5.43 -22.08 14.30
N ALA A 358 5.10 -21.60 13.08
CA ALA A 358 6.11 -21.08 12.15
C ALA A 358 6.73 -19.77 12.64
N LEU A 359 5.93 -18.87 13.23
CA LEU A 359 6.42 -17.62 13.81
C LEU A 359 7.35 -17.89 15.01
N LEU A 360 7.00 -18.81 15.89
CA LEU A 360 7.80 -19.13 17.08
C LEU A 360 9.13 -19.85 16.80
N LYS A 361 9.17 -20.71 15.75
CA LYS A 361 10.28 -21.66 15.53
C LYS A 361 11.02 -21.45 14.21
N GLY A 362 10.56 -20.54 13.36
CA GLY A 362 11.12 -20.33 12.02
C GLY A 362 12.41 -19.52 12.00
N SER A 363 13.11 -19.56 10.85
CA SER A 363 14.16 -18.58 10.52
C SER A 363 13.56 -17.16 10.41
N ALA A 364 14.42 -16.13 10.34
CA ALA A 364 13.95 -14.76 10.16
C ALA A 364 13.00 -14.63 8.95
N GLN A 365 13.34 -15.24 7.80
CA GLN A 365 12.50 -15.23 6.60
C GLN A 365 11.12 -15.87 6.84
N ILE A 366 11.09 -17.00 7.58
CA ILE A 366 9.82 -17.66 7.93
C ILE A 366 9.01 -16.80 8.92
N ARG A 367 9.66 -16.21 9.92
CA ARG A 367 8.98 -15.37 10.92
C ARG A 367 8.34 -14.13 10.28
N ARG A 368 9.02 -13.49 9.32
CA ARG A 368 8.47 -12.35 8.54
C ARG A 368 7.14 -12.71 7.87
N VAL A 369 7.12 -13.80 7.10
CA VAL A 369 5.90 -14.23 6.38
C VAL A 369 4.84 -14.77 7.31
N ALA A 370 5.21 -15.46 8.40
CA ALA A 370 4.28 -15.98 9.39
C ALA A 370 3.58 -14.85 10.16
N ALA A 371 4.34 -13.81 10.56
CA ALA A 371 3.78 -12.62 11.19
C ALA A 371 2.73 -11.96 10.28
N TYR A 372 3.04 -11.78 8.99
CA TYR A 372 2.09 -11.24 8.00
C TYR A 372 0.87 -12.16 7.81
N ALA A 373 1.06 -13.48 7.74
CA ALA A 373 -0.02 -14.44 7.50
C ALA A 373 -1.08 -14.47 8.61
N LEU A 374 -0.74 -14.14 9.85
CA LEU A 374 -1.68 -14.06 10.98
C LEU A 374 -2.64 -12.87 10.90
N GLY A 375 -2.34 -11.84 10.11
CA GLY A 375 -3.10 -10.58 10.05
C GLY A 375 -4.40 -10.71 9.27
N THR A 376 -5.36 -11.47 9.78
CA THR A 376 -6.72 -11.58 9.23
C THR A 376 -7.76 -11.34 10.30
N THR A 377 -8.92 -10.77 9.93
CA THR A 377 -10.04 -10.57 10.85
C THR A 377 -10.57 -11.89 11.42
N GLU A 378 -10.40 -13.02 10.73
CA GLU A 378 -10.74 -14.33 11.26
C GLU A 378 -9.92 -14.74 12.50
N ASN A 379 -8.76 -14.11 12.72
CA ASN A 379 -7.94 -14.34 13.90
C ASN A 379 -8.22 -13.35 15.04
N ALA A 380 -9.19 -12.46 14.89
CA ALA A 380 -9.47 -11.40 15.86
C ALA A 380 -9.78 -11.92 17.28
N GLY A 381 -10.58 -13.01 17.39
CA GLY A 381 -10.86 -13.67 18.67
C GLY A 381 -9.78 -14.68 19.10
N SER A 382 -8.66 -14.79 18.39
CA SER A 382 -7.61 -15.75 18.72
C SER A 382 -6.59 -15.17 19.70
N LYS A 383 -6.71 -15.56 20.98
CA LYS A 383 -5.70 -15.20 21.99
C LYS A 383 -4.30 -15.70 21.60
N GLU A 384 -4.19 -16.91 21.03
CA GLU A 384 -2.90 -17.48 20.60
C GLU A 384 -2.23 -16.61 19.51
N ALA A 385 -3.00 -16.15 18.51
CA ALA A 385 -2.48 -15.28 17.45
C ALA A 385 -2.04 -13.92 18.01
N LEU A 386 -2.85 -13.29 18.86
CA LEU A 386 -2.53 -12.00 19.44
C LEU A 386 -1.29 -12.09 20.36
N ASP A 387 -1.21 -13.10 21.23
CA ASP A 387 -0.08 -13.30 22.15
C ASP A 387 1.25 -13.44 21.40
N VAL A 388 1.28 -14.22 20.32
CA VAL A 388 2.51 -14.42 19.55
C VAL A 388 2.90 -13.19 18.74
N LEU A 389 1.94 -12.42 18.22
CA LEU A 389 2.21 -11.16 17.51
C LEU A 389 2.75 -10.09 18.47
N VAL A 390 2.17 -9.96 19.65
CA VAL A 390 2.67 -9.08 20.73
C VAL A 390 4.11 -9.45 21.10
N ALA A 391 4.37 -10.74 21.37
CA ALA A 391 5.71 -11.23 21.69
C ALA A 391 6.72 -10.99 20.56
N CYS A 392 6.29 -11.12 19.30
CA CYS A 392 7.12 -10.82 18.13
C CYS A 392 7.52 -9.33 18.11
N ILE A 393 6.56 -8.41 18.28
CA ILE A 393 6.84 -6.97 18.32
C ILE A 393 7.85 -6.62 19.42
N GLU A 394 7.69 -7.22 20.60
CA GLU A 394 8.55 -6.93 21.75
C GLU A 394 9.96 -7.49 21.65
N LYS A 395 10.13 -8.68 21.07
CA LYS A 395 11.33 -9.51 21.29
C LYS A 395 12.00 -10.03 20.04
N ASP A 396 11.38 -9.93 18.86
CA ASP A 396 12.01 -10.43 17.64
C ASP A 396 13.20 -9.55 17.26
N PRO A 397 14.37 -10.12 16.97
CA PRO A 397 15.54 -9.34 16.54
C PRO A 397 15.40 -8.79 15.12
N ASP A 398 14.38 -9.21 14.36
CA ASP A 398 14.16 -8.82 12.97
C ASP A 398 13.06 -7.76 12.86
N ASP A 399 13.43 -6.53 12.51
CA ASP A 399 12.50 -5.40 12.41
C ASP A 399 11.40 -5.60 11.36
N LEU A 400 11.64 -6.39 10.30
CA LEU A 400 10.59 -6.70 9.33
C LEU A 400 9.54 -7.65 9.91
N ALA A 401 9.97 -8.65 10.72
CA ALA A 401 9.03 -9.50 11.44
C ALA A 401 8.20 -8.67 12.44
N ARG A 402 8.83 -7.75 13.16
CA ARG A 402 8.16 -6.83 14.09
C ARG A 402 7.17 -5.91 13.39
N SER A 403 7.57 -5.30 12.26
CA SER A 403 6.70 -4.46 11.43
C SER A 403 5.50 -5.24 10.89
N ASN A 404 5.72 -6.45 10.38
CA ASN A 404 4.64 -7.30 9.88
C ASN A 404 3.69 -7.76 11.01
N ALA A 405 4.22 -8.00 12.22
CA ALA A 405 3.38 -8.32 13.38
C ALA A 405 2.51 -7.12 13.79
N ALA A 406 3.05 -5.91 13.81
CA ALA A 406 2.29 -4.69 14.08
C ALA A 406 1.22 -4.44 13.00
N TYR A 407 1.57 -4.57 11.73
CA TYR A 407 0.62 -4.50 10.62
C TYR A 407 -0.52 -5.52 10.77
N SER A 408 -0.19 -6.75 11.17
CA SER A 408 -1.17 -7.82 11.38
C SER A 408 -2.11 -7.55 12.54
N ILE A 409 -1.63 -6.96 13.65
CA ILE A 409 -2.48 -6.50 14.75
C ILE A 409 -3.49 -5.45 14.24
N GLY A 410 -3.04 -4.51 13.39
CA GLY A 410 -3.94 -3.52 12.77
C GLY A 410 -5.04 -4.17 11.92
N HIS A 411 -4.73 -5.22 11.15
CA HIS A 411 -5.74 -5.94 10.37
C HIS A 411 -6.70 -6.75 11.26
N ILE A 412 -6.21 -7.37 12.32
CA ILE A 412 -7.04 -8.03 13.35
C ILE A 412 -7.99 -7.02 14.00
N ALA A 413 -7.52 -5.81 14.26
CA ALA A 413 -8.28 -4.73 14.89
C ALA A 413 -9.41 -4.16 14.02
N ARG A 414 -9.56 -4.58 12.76
CA ARG A 414 -10.74 -4.25 11.92
C ARG A 414 -11.98 -5.06 12.28
N SER A 415 -11.91 -6.02 13.18
CA SER A 415 -13.01 -6.89 13.58
C SER A 415 -13.50 -6.58 14.98
N ASP A 416 -14.82 -6.58 15.17
CA ASP A 416 -15.46 -6.41 16.48
C ASP A 416 -15.12 -7.53 17.48
N ASP A 417 -14.67 -8.70 17.00
CA ASP A 417 -14.29 -9.83 17.85
C ASP A 417 -12.89 -9.65 18.50
N CYS A 418 -12.16 -8.57 18.21
CA CYS A 418 -10.83 -8.36 18.78
C CYS A 418 -10.88 -7.85 20.22
N ASP A 419 -9.81 -8.12 20.98
CA ASP A 419 -9.58 -7.53 22.31
C ASP A 419 -9.05 -6.09 22.13
N SER A 420 -9.97 -5.17 21.79
CA SER A 420 -9.64 -3.80 21.41
C SER A 420 -8.95 -3.02 22.54
N LEU A 421 -9.34 -3.25 23.80
CA LEU A 421 -8.72 -2.57 24.96
C LEU A 421 -7.27 -3.01 25.14
N ARG A 422 -7.02 -4.31 25.13
CA ARG A 422 -5.67 -4.85 25.24
C ARG A 422 -4.77 -4.39 24.09
N ILE A 423 -5.31 -4.40 22.85
CA ILE A 423 -4.57 -3.93 21.67
C ILE A 423 -4.26 -2.44 21.81
N ALA A 424 -5.23 -1.61 22.25
CA ALA A 424 -5.03 -0.18 22.46
C ALA A 424 -3.93 0.10 23.47
N GLU A 425 -4.02 -0.48 24.67
CA GLU A 425 -3.01 -0.32 25.72
C GLU A 425 -1.62 -0.71 25.22
N PHE A 426 -1.49 -1.88 24.61
CA PHE A 426 -0.23 -2.36 24.06
C PHE A 426 0.37 -1.41 23.02
N LEU A 427 -0.41 -0.97 22.02
CA LEU A 427 0.08 -0.09 20.95
C LEU A 427 0.45 1.29 21.49
N ILE A 428 -0.35 1.86 22.41
CA ILE A 428 -0.06 3.13 23.06
C ILE A 428 1.23 3.05 23.85
N ASP A 429 1.44 1.98 24.62
CA ASP A 429 2.65 1.79 25.42
C ASP A 429 3.89 1.64 24.53
N ARG A 430 3.79 0.88 23.41
CA ARG A 430 4.89 0.74 22.46
C ARG A 430 5.25 2.05 21.73
N LEU A 431 4.29 2.94 21.54
CA LEU A 431 4.49 4.25 20.92
C LEU A 431 5.01 5.32 21.88
N GLN A 432 5.16 5.03 23.19
CA GLN A 432 5.76 6.00 24.11
C GLN A 432 7.19 6.37 23.71
N PRO A 433 7.63 7.61 23.98
CA PRO A 433 8.98 8.06 23.70
C PRO A 433 10.05 7.11 24.31
N GLY A 434 11.06 6.78 23.53
CA GLY A 434 12.20 5.95 23.98
C GLY A 434 11.96 4.43 23.98
N ILE A 435 10.75 3.95 23.68
CA ILE A 435 10.47 2.50 23.62
C ILE A 435 10.90 1.92 22.25
N GLU A 436 10.39 2.48 21.15
CA GLU A 436 10.84 2.08 19.81
C GLU A 436 11.84 3.11 19.28
N PRO A 437 12.97 2.66 18.73
CA PRO A 437 14.00 3.57 18.24
C PRO A 437 13.49 4.42 17.08
N HIS A 438 13.90 5.67 17.05
CA HIS A 438 13.72 6.56 15.93
C HIS A 438 14.93 6.45 15.01
N ASN A 439 14.69 6.06 13.76
CA ASN A 439 15.68 6.21 12.71
C ASN A 439 15.45 7.55 12.01
N THR A 440 16.50 8.16 11.49
CA THR A 440 16.40 9.37 10.68
C THR A 440 16.67 9.03 9.22
N ASP A 441 15.90 9.63 8.32
CA ASP A 441 16.16 9.55 6.88
C ASP A 441 17.31 10.52 6.46
N VAL A 442 17.61 10.53 5.16
CA VAL A 442 18.65 11.40 4.60
C VAL A 442 18.41 12.91 4.80
N ALA A 443 17.18 13.30 5.11
CA ALA A 443 16.81 14.68 5.43
C ALA A 443 16.90 14.98 6.94
N GLY A 444 17.27 13.99 7.78
CA GLY A 444 17.32 14.11 9.24
C GLY A 444 15.94 14.06 9.89
N LEU A 445 14.91 13.58 9.19
CA LEU A 445 13.57 13.44 9.73
C LEU A 445 13.40 12.09 10.41
N SER A 446 12.69 12.06 11.53
CA SER A 446 12.43 10.82 12.27
C SER A 446 11.62 9.83 11.43
N ARG A 447 12.07 8.58 11.35
CA ARG A 447 11.45 7.52 10.58
C ARG A 447 11.81 6.15 11.16
N SER A 448 10.82 5.29 11.36
CA SER A 448 11.02 3.91 11.81
C SER A 448 9.92 3.02 11.27
N THR A 449 10.28 1.94 10.57
CA THR A 449 9.31 1.00 9.99
C THR A 449 8.43 0.34 11.05
N VAL A 450 9.00 -0.07 12.19
CA VAL A 450 8.24 -0.69 13.29
C VAL A 450 7.29 0.33 13.90
N ARG A 451 7.79 1.53 14.25
CA ARG A 451 7.00 2.59 14.87
C ARG A 451 5.84 3.04 13.97
N GLN A 452 6.09 3.22 12.67
CA GLN A 452 5.05 3.60 11.72
C GLN A 452 4.01 2.49 11.52
N SER A 453 4.41 1.21 11.55
CA SER A 453 3.48 0.08 11.52
C SER A 453 2.60 0.01 12.78
N LEU A 454 3.15 0.34 13.96
CA LEU A 454 2.37 0.49 15.20
C LEU A 454 1.37 1.65 15.12
N GLY A 455 1.80 2.81 14.60
CA GLY A 455 0.93 3.96 14.36
C GLY A 455 -0.22 3.63 13.41
N TYR A 456 0.06 2.91 12.33
CA TYR A 456 -0.97 2.42 11.41
C TYR A 456 -1.93 1.44 12.10
N ALA A 457 -1.43 0.49 12.88
CA ALA A 457 -2.27 -0.45 13.62
C ALA A 457 -3.21 0.27 14.61
N LEU A 458 -2.68 1.25 15.35
CA LEU A 458 -3.49 2.06 16.26
C LEU A 458 -4.52 2.91 15.50
N THR A 459 -4.16 3.44 14.32
CA THR A 459 -5.09 4.17 13.45
C THR A 459 -6.26 3.28 13.00
N LEU A 460 -5.99 2.04 12.59
CA LEU A 460 -7.05 1.09 12.23
C LEU A 460 -7.94 0.76 13.44
N LEU A 461 -7.35 0.58 14.62
CA LEU A 461 -8.10 0.29 15.83
C LEU A 461 -9.09 1.42 16.16
N ILE A 462 -8.62 2.67 16.22
CA ILE A 462 -9.48 3.81 16.56
C ILE A 462 -10.50 4.16 15.47
N SER A 463 -10.27 3.71 14.24
CA SER A 463 -11.25 3.86 13.14
C SER A 463 -12.38 2.83 13.20
N ASN A 464 -12.25 1.79 14.04
CA ASN A 464 -13.22 0.69 14.11
C ASN A 464 -13.83 0.49 15.50
N HIS A 465 -13.25 1.07 16.56
CA HIS A 465 -13.68 0.83 17.93
C HIS A 465 -13.83 2.11 18.74
N ASP A 466 -14.90 2.18 19.53
CA ASP A 466 -15.08 3.19 20.56
C ASP A 466 -14.25 2.81 21.80
N LEU A 467 -13.15 3.53 22.02
CA LEU A 467 -12.28 3.32 23.17
C LEU A 467 -12.68 4.22 24.34
N PRO A 468 -12.37 3.87 25.62
CA PRO A 468 -12.54 4.73 26.77
C PRO A 468 -11.85 6.09 26.62
N ASP A 469 -12.41 7.14 27.26
CA ASP A 469 -11.90 8.51 27.15
C ASP A 469 -10.42 8.62 27.55
N GLU A 470 -10.02 7.90 28.62
CA GLU A 470 -8.62 7.88 29.08
C GLU A 470 -7.64 7.39 27.97
N LEU A 471 -7.99 6.35 27.23
CA LEU A 471 -7.17 5.86 26.12
C LEU A 471 -7.18 6.84 24.94
N MET A 472 -8.34 7.44 24.64
CA MET A 472 -8.46 8.46 23.59
C MET A 472 -7.64 9.71 23.90
N ASP A 473 -7.56 10.13 25.17
CA ASP A 473 -6.71 11.25 25.61
C ASP A 473 -5.21 10.91 25.41
N ARG A 474 -4.78 9.69 25.78
CA ARG A 474 -3.40 9.23 25.56
C ARG A 474 -3.06 9.17 24.07
N ILE A 475 -3.97 8.70 23.22
CA ILE A 475 -3.81 8.67 21.76
C ILE A 475 -3.71 10.10 21.20
N SER A 476 -4.52 11.03 21.71
CA SER A 476 -4.49 12.44 21.29
C SER A 476 -3.14 13.10 21.61
N VAL A 477 -2.55 12.77 22.76
CA VAL A 477 -1.19 13.22 23.12
C VAL A 477 -0.16 12.65 22.15
N LEU A 478 -0.19 11.35 21.85
CA LEU A 478 0.71 10.74 20.87
C LEU A 478 0.55 11.38 19.48
N ALA A 479 -0.69 11.58 19.02
CA ALA A 479 -0.99 12.18 17.72
C ALA A 479 -0.40 13.59 17.56
N THR A 480 -0.23 14.34 18.62
CA THR A 480 0.25 15.74 18.59
C THR A 480 1.72 15.90 18.99
N ALA A 481 2.29 14.94 19.72
CA ALA A 481 3.64 15.05 20.28
C ALA A 481 4.66 14.08 19.64
N ASP A 482 4.23 13.16 18.78
CA ASP A 482 5.14 12.18 18.18
C ASP A 482 6.09 12.84 17.17
N ASP A 483 7.37 12.55 17.28
CA ASP A 483 8.41 13.09 16.39
C ASP A 483 8.38 12.43 14.99
N ASP A 484 7.80 11.22 14.86
CA ASP A 484 7.56 10.61 13.56
C ASP A 484 6.28 11.19 12.93
N ARG A 485 6.48 12.04 11.92
CA ARG A 485 5.39 12.75 11.24
C ARG A 485 4.33 11.83 10.63
N TYR A 486 4.72 10.61 10.25
CA TYR A 486 3.77 9.64 9.69
C TYR A 486 2.94 8.97 10.78
N VAL A 487 3.56 8.61 11.91
CA VAL A 487 2.81 8.12 13.08
C VAL A 487 1.77 9.14 13.51
N SER A 488 2.22 10.34 13.76
CA SER A 488 1.37 11.44 14.18
C SER A 488 0.27 11.74 13.14
N GLY A 489 0.59 11.81 11.81
CA GLY A 489 -0.40 12.06 10.74
C GLY A 489 -1.43 10.96 10.61
N MET A 490 -1.03 9.71 10.70
CA MET A 490 -1.96 8.59 10.67
C MET A 490 -2.90 8.59 11.88
N LEU A 491 -2.38 8.85 13.08
CA LEU A 491 -3.22 8.96 14.28
C LEU A 491 -4.22 10.11 14.19
N LEU A 492 -3.80 11.27 13.67
CA LEU A 492 -4.72 12.39 13.41
C LEU A 492 -5.83 12.00 12.44
N GLN A 493 -5.51 11.29 11.35
CA GLN A 493 -6.51 10.79 10.41
C GLN A 493 -7.49 9.82 11.08
N GLY A 494 -7.00 8.87 11.88
CA GLY A 494 -7.86 7.96 12.62
C GLY A 494 -8.80 8.68 13.60
N LEU A 495 -8.28 9.65 14.34
CA LEU A 495 -9.08 10.46 15.26
C LEU A 495 -10.16 11.29 14.53
N MET A 496 -9.96 11.66 13.27
CA MET A 496 -11.00 12.36 12.47
C MET A 496 -12.19 11.46 12.11
N HIS A 497 -12.05 10.15 12.16
CA HIS A 497 -13.13 9.19 11.94
C HIS A 497 -13.92 8.85 13.21
N THR A 498 -13.52 9.35 14.38
CA THR A 498 -14.28 9.14 15.61
C THR A 498 -15.52 10.01 15.65
N THR A 499 -16.60 9.52 16.22
CA THR A 499 -17.86 10.28 16.37
C THR A 499 -17.83 11.30 17.50
N ARG A 500 -16.71 11.42 18.23
CA ARG A 500 -16.57 12.26 19.43
C ARG A 500 -16.36 13.73 19.09
N ALA A 501 -17.08 14.56 19.79
CA ALA A 501 -17.09 16.02 19.93
C ALA A 501 -16.53 16.88 18.77
N THR A 502 -17.40 17.57 18.08
CA THR A 502 -17.13 18.54 17.00
C THR A 502 -15.97 19.52 17.25
N PRO A 503 -15.76 20.08 18.47
CA PRO A 503 -14.63 20.97 18.76
C PRO A 503 -13.27 20.30 18.65
N MET A 504 -13.15 19.05 19.10
CA MET A 504 -11.90 18.30 19.00
C MET A 504 -11.53 17.99 17.54
N LEU A 505 -12.51 17.58 16.74
CA LEU A 505 -12.30 17.33 15.30
C LEU A 505 -11.85 18.59 14.55
N THR A 506 -12.37 19.75 14.92
CA THR A 506 -11.97 21.03 14.33
C THR A 506 -10.54 21.39 14.71
N LEU A 507 -10.16 21.19 15.98
CA LEU A 507 -8.79 21.39 16.45
C LEU A 507 -7.81 20.44 15.75
N LEU A 508 -8.16 19.14 15.65
CA LEU A 508 -7.33 18.14 14.97
C LEU A 508 -7.13 18.46 13.49
N LYS A 509 -8.17 18.88 12.78
CA LYS A 509 -8.06 19.35 11.40
C LYS A 509 -7.14 20.56 11.26
N GLY A 510 -7.21 21.49 12.20
CA GLY A 510 -6.33 22.65 12.24
C GLY A 510 -4.87 22.27 12.49
N LEU A 511 -4.62 21.36 13.44
CA LEU A 511 -3.27 20.86 13.74
C LEU A 511 -2.69 20.07 12.55
N GLU A 512 -3.49 19.26 11.87
CA GLU A 512 -3.03 18.54 10.68
C GLU A 512 -2.52 19.49 9.59
N LYS A 513 -3.22 20.59 9.35
CA LYS A 513 -2.84 21.58 8.33
C LYS A 513 -1.54 22.34 8.65
N GLN A 514 -1.20 22.52 9.91
CA GLN A 514 -0.05 23.33 10.35
C GLN A 514 1.18 22.51 10.74
N ARG A 515 1.04 21.24 10.83
CA ARG A 515 1.96 20.34 11.47
C ARG A 515 3.34 20.25 10.85
N TRP A 516 3.43 20.42 9.54
CA TRP A 516 4.66 20.31 8.76
C TRP A 516 5.23 21.66 8.30
N TRP A 517 4.78 22.76 8.90
CA TRP A 517 5.30 24.06 8.55
C TRP A 517 6.81 24.11 8.73
N LEU A 518 7.49 24.61 7.69
CA LEU A 518 8.85 25.07 7.82
C LEU A 518 8.87 26.20 8.85
N THR A 519 9.58 26.00 9.95
CA THR A 519 9.95 27.13 10.79
C THR A 519 10.81 28.06 9.93
N PRO A 520 10.50 29.38 9.85
CA PRO A 520 11.26 30.31 9.04
C PRO A 520 12.74 30.31 9.39
#